data_4b69b143be365c34463796474198999e
#
_entry.id   4b69b143be365c34463796474198999e
#
_cell.length_a   1.000
_cell.length_b   1.000
_cell.length_c   1.000
_cell.angle_alpha   90.00
_cell.angle_beta   90.00
_cell.angle_gamma   90.00
#
_symmetry.space_group_name_H-M   'P 1'
#
loop_
_entity.id
_entity.type
_entity.pdbx_description
1 polymer ?
#
loop_
_entity_poly.entity_id
_entity_poly.type
_entity_poly.pdbx_seq_one_letter_code
_entity_poly.pdbx_strand_id
1 'polypeptide(L)'
;MKRMNILLVMLLWVASQMQAQLVQENETAIVYYMPKTELVITLSYDCVEQIPGVFYQYAQRYLGAKNIVTEKKTTYRLNDMTLCTKASADTDRAYKVNAQKGYNTQLLSLTTDGRLAGYNIGYEVKGDKVKGEKQEAKAEKQEELMPLLEEQFMAGSVAKMAEGAAKQIYRIRETRLNILGGDVEHVPADGKAMQLVLDELDQQEQALVALFVGTTMVTHHKHTFSYLPADDVEKEVVCRLSKYTGIVDKNDLSGEPIYLTLKAHKQSLQTAYMVDPKATIPSQLYYNLPGTADISLQHQALSISQSITVAQYGVSIPLALDLFKSKQEYSIYMHPETGNILSIKQ
;
A
#
# COMPACT_ATOMS: atom_id res chain seq x y z
N MET A 1 -15.86 6.32 -60.99
CA MET A 1 -15.98 4.96 -60.48
C MET A 1 -14.73 4.09 -60.67
N LYS A 2 -14.02 4.10 -61.81
CA LYS A 2 -12.80 3.27 -62.00
C LYS A 2 -11.61 3.60 -61.06
N ARG A 3 -11.41 4.86 -60.67
CA ARG A 3 -10.28 5.27 -59.81
C ARG A 3 -10.48 4.89 -58.33
N MET A 4 -11.74 4.78 -57.87
CA MET A 4 -12.06 4.41 -56.47
C MET A 4 -11.86 2.91 -56.21
N ASN A 5 -12.10 2.07 -57.23
CA ASN A 5 -11.87 0.63 -57.13
C ASN A 5 -10.37 0.24 -57.10
N ILE A 6 -9.50 1.03 -57.76
CA ILE A 6 -8.04 0.79 -57.75
C ILE A 6 -7.46 1.10 -56.36
N LEU A 7 -7.95 2.15 -55.67
CA LEU A 7 -7.51 2.50 -54.33
C LEU A 7 -7.95 1.46 -53.28
N LEU A 8 -9.15 0.90 -53.43
CA LEU A 8 -9.67 -0.15 -52.55
C LEU A 8 -8.89 -1.47 -52.72
N VAL A 9 -8.52 -1.82 -53.97
CA VAL A 9 -7.70 -3.01 -54.24
C VAL A 9 -6.27 -2.84 -53.74
N MET A 10 -5.67 -1.64 -53.81
CA MET A 10 -4.36 -1.36 -53.21
C MET A 10 -4.39 -1.43 -51.66
N LEU A 11 -5.44 -0.93 -51.01
CA LEU A 11 -5.59 -1.04 -49.56
C LEU A 11 -5.75 -2.50 -49.11
N LEU A 12 -6.47 -3.31 -49.85
CA LEU A 12 -6.62 -4.75 -49.56
C LEU A 12 -5.31 -5.51 -49.78
N TRP A 13 -4.48 -5.08 -50.75
CA TRP A 13 -3.18 -5.72 -51.06
C TRP A 13 -2.14 -5.39 -49.95
N VAL A 14 -2.16 -4.17 -49.40
CA VAL A 14 -1.30 -3.77 -48.27
C VAL A 14 -1.72 -4.49 -47.00
N ALA A 15 -3.02 -4.67 -46.75
CA ALA A 15 -3.52 -5.43 -45.62
C ALA A 15 -3.16 -6.93 -45.67
N SER A 16 -3.10 -7.51 -46.85
CA SER A 16 -2.68 -8.92 -47.00
C SER A 16 -1.16 -9.13 -46.83
N GLN A 17 -0.36 -8.10 -47.09
CA GLN A 17 1.09 -8.15 -46.81
C GLN A 17 1.41 -8.06 -45.32
N MET A 18 0.58 -7.38 -44.52
CA MET A 18 0.75 -7.34 -43.06
C MET A 18 0.39 -8.67 -42.36
N GLN A 19 -0.44 -9.51 -42.97
CA GLN A 19 -0.73 -10.85 -42.43
C GLN A 19 0.29 -11.92 -42.82
N ALA A 20 1.10 -11.69 -43.83
CA ALA A 20 2.11 -12.66 -44.27
C ALA A 20 3.41 -12.65 -43.45
N GLN A 21 3.59 -11.71 -42.54
CA GLN A 21 4.76 -11.68 -41.64
C GLN A 21 4.55 -12.41 -40.31
N LEU A 22 3.37 -12.99 -40.07
CA LEU A 22 3.05 -13.73 -38.83
C LEU A 22 3.15 -15.26 -38.95
N VAL A 23 3.61 -15.77 -40.09
CA VAL A 23 3.82 -17.22 -40.32
C VAL A 23 5.25 -17.43 -40.81
N GLN A 24 6.18 -17.26 -39.91
CA GLN A 24 7.49 -17.90 -40.02
C GLN A 24 7.81 -18.66 -38.74
N GLU A 25 7.59 -19.95 -38.89
CA GLU A 25 8.37 -21.08 -38.40
C GLU A 25 8.46 -21.34 -36.92
N ASN A 26 7.95 -22.48 -36.57
CA ASN A 26 8.28 -23.54 -35.59
C ASN A 26 9.65 -23.48 -34.87
N GLU A 27 10.16 -22.33 -34.52
CA GLU A 27 11.19 -22.19 -33.51
C GLU A 27 10.50 -22.06 -32.17
N THR A 28 10.49 -23.15 -31.40
CA THR A 28 10.13 -23.13 -30.02
C THR A 28 11.07 -22.16 -29.28
N ALA A 29 10.63 -20.95 -29.09
CA ALA A 29 11.38 -19.95 -28.36
C ALA A 29 10.69 -19.65 -27.03
N ILE A 30 11.47 -19.52 -25.99
CA ILE A 30 11.01 -19.05 -24.70
C ILE A 30 11.30 -17.57 -24.60
N VAL A 31 10.26 -16.78 -24.30
CA VAL A 31 10.40 -15.35 -24.02
C VAL A 31 10.36 -15.17 -22.50
N TYR A 32 11.31 -14.41 -21.96
CA TYR A 32 11.32 -14.02 -20.57
C TYR A 32 11.62 -12.52 -20.45
N TYR A 33 11.30 -11.96 -19.31
CA TYR A 33 11.45 -10.53 -19.05
C TYR A 33 12.44 -10.28 -17.93
N MET A 34 13.19 -9.19 -18.02
CA MET A 34 13.94 -8.67 -16.89
C MET A 34 12.97 -8.11 -15.85
N PRO A 35 13.34 -8.13 -14.57
CA PRO A 35 12.56 -7.48 -13.55
C PRO A 35 12.64 -5.96 -13.64
N LYS A 36 11.55 -5.30 -13.22
CA LYS A 36 11.43 -3.87 -13.02
C LYS A 36 10.95 -3.61 -11.61
N THR A 37 11.68 -2.78 -10.88
CA THR A 37 11.38 -2.47 -9.49
C THR A 37 10.46 -1.26 -9.41
N GLU A 38 9.34 -1.41 -8.75
CA GLU A 38 8.42 -0.35 -8.37
C GLU A 38 8.54 -0.08 -6.88
N LEU A 39 8.51 1.19 -6.49
CA LEU A 39 8.38 1.59 -5.09
C LEU A 39 6.91 1.55 -4.70
N VAL A 40 6.62 0.91 -3.60
CA VAL A 40 5.30 0.92 -2.98
C VAL A 40 5.38 1.80 -1.75
N ILE A 41 4.78 2.97 -1.84
CA ILE A 41 4.74 3.95 -0.77
C ILE A 41 3.40 3.84 -0.06
N THR A 42 3.43 3.58 1.24
CA THR A 42 2.22 3.53 2.07
C THR A 42 2.29 4.63 3.11
N LEU A 43 1.25 5.46 3.13
CA LEU A 43 1.04 6.55 4.07
C LEU A 43 -0.03 6.12 5.07
N SER A 44 0.31 6.09 6.36
CA SER A 44 -0.64 5.82 7.44
C SER A 44 -1.01 7.14 8.10
N TYR A 45 -2.29 7.46 8.13
CA TYR A 45 -2.78 8.74 8.66
C TYR A 45 -4.08 8.58 9.44
N ASP A 46 -4.30 9.47 10.38
CA ASP A 46 -5.51 9.51 11.20
C ASP A 46 -6.48 10.54 10.66
N CYS A 47 -7.74 10.15 10.62
CA CYS A 47 -8.88 11.05 10.54
C CYS A 47 -9.42 11.26 11.95
N VAL A 48 -9.32 12.46 12.47
CA VAL A 48 -9.82 12.85 13.79
C VAL A 48 -11.10 13.66 13.60
N GLU A 49 -12.21 13.03 13.94
CA GLU A 49 -13.54 13.64 13.90
C GLU A 49 -13.93 14.11 15.31
N GLN A 50 -14.20 15.38 15.46
CA GLN A 50 -14.68 15.98 16.70
C GLN A 50 -16.13 16.45 16.51
N ILE A 51 -17.01 15.98 17.38
CA ILE A 51 -18.43 16.31 17.33
C ILE A 51 -18.83 16.92 18.67
N PRO A 52 -19.39 18.15 18.71
CA PRO A 52 -19.80 18.77 19.96
C PRO A 52 -20.96 18.00 20.60
N GLY A 53 -20.96 17.94 21.90
CA GLY A 53 -22.07 17.40 22.66
C GLY A 53 -23.26 18.36 22.63
N VAL A 54 -24.48 17.82 22.76
CA VAL A 54 -25.75 18.61 22.73
C VAL A 54 -25.78 19.64 23.85
N PHE A 55 -25.09 19.35 24.98
CA PHE A 55 -25.04 20.19 26.15
C PHE A 55 -23.66 20.88 26.35
N TYR A 56 -22.87 21.05 25.30
CA TYR A 56 -21.50 21.57 25.40
C TYR A 56 -21.40 22.91 26.12
N GLN A 57 -22.42 23.78 25.98
CA GLN A 57 -22.48 25.09 26.64
C GLN A 57 -22.59 24.99 28.17
N TYR A 58 -23.09 23.87 28.65
CA TYR A 58 -23.30 23.62 30.09
C TYR A 58 -22.19 22.77 30.71
N ALA A 59 -21.24 22.27 29.93
CA ALA A 59 -20.21 21.31 30.37
C ALA A 59 -19.34 21.88 31.50
N GLN A 60 -18.89 23.11 31.39
CA GLN A 60 -18.10 23.74 32.44
C GLN A 60 -18.92 23.99 33.74
N ARG A 61 -20.16 24.41 33.57
CA ARG A 61 -21.03 24.74 34.70
C ARG A 61 -21.41 23.49 35.51
N TYR A 62 -21.79 22.41 34.89
CA TYR A 62 -22.30 21.21 35.56
C TYR A 62 -21.24 20.16 35.86
N LEU A 63 -20.23 20.03 35.00
CA LEU A 63 -19.20 19.00 35.14
C LEU A 63 -17.80 19.55 35.46
N GLY A 64 -17.61 20.88 35.42
CA GLY A 64 -16.29 21.50 35.56
C GLY A 64 -15.32 21.16 34.44
N ALA A 65 -15.83 20.69 33.30
CA ALA A 65 -15.01 20.25 32.18
C ALA A 65 -14.25 21.43 31.56
N LYS A 66 -12.96 21.20 31.24
CA LYS A 66 -12.09 22.21 30.61
C LYS A 66 -11.88 21.96 29.07
N ASN A 67 -11.82 20.68 28.70
CA ASN A 67 -11.61 20.29 27.29
C ASN A 67 -12.95 19.93 26.68
N ILE A 68 -13.60 20.91 26.04
CA ILE A 68 -14.94 20.78 25.49
C ILE A 68 -14.83 20.97 23.98
N VAL A 69 -15.42 20.04 23.21
CA VAL A 69 -15.57 20.20 21.76
C VAL A 69 -16.76 21.14 21.52
N THR A 70 -16.49 22.31 20.97
CA THR A 70 -17.50 23.37 20.76
C THR A 70 -18.03 23.42 19.34
N GLU A 71 -17.29 22.84 18.36
CA GLU A 71 -17.66 22.84 16.94
C GLU A 71 -17.33 21.50 16.29
N LYS A 72 -18.09 21.14 15.27
CA LYS A 72 -17.80 19.95 14.48
C LYS A 72 -16.57 20.20 13.62
N LYS A 73 -15.57 19.35 13.74
CA LYS A 73 -14.30 19.48 13.02
C LYS A 73 -13.75 18.12 12.64
N THR A 74 -13.34 18.00 11.38
CA THR A 74 -12.60 16.83 10.89
C THR A 74 -11.20 17.28 10.53
N THR A 75 -10.18 16.58 11.02
CA THR A 75 -8.78 16.87 10.73
C THR A 75 -8.02 15.58 10.42
N TYR A 76 -7.02 15.72 9.55
CA TYR A 76 -6.17 14.61 9.13
C TYR A 76 -4.74 14.87 9.56
N ARG A 77 -4.05 13.82 9.99
CA ARG A 77 -2.66 13.87 10.44
C ARG A 77 -1.92 12.62 9.98
N LEU A 78 -0.76 12.81 9.35
CA LEU A 78 0.14 11.71 9.01
C LEU A 78 0.80 11.16 10.27
N ASN A 79 0.77 9.83 10.40
CA ASN A 79 1.38 9.14 11.54
C ASN A 79 2.68 8.45 11.12
N ASP A 80 2.68 7.81 9.95
CA ASP A 80 3.80 7.00 9.49
C ASP A 80 3.87 6.94 7.97
N MET A 81 5.08 6.69 7.46
CA MET A 81 5.37 6.44 6.06
C MET A 81 6.18 5.16 5.95
N THR A 82 5.78 4.24 5.08
CA THR A 82 6.55 3.04 4.81
C THR A 82 6.90 2.95 3.33
N LEU A 83 8.09 2.40 3.06
CA LEU A 83 8.62 2.22 1.74
C LEU A 83 8.97 0.74 1.55
N CYS A 84 8.36 0.11 0.55
CA CYS A 84 8.65 -1.25 0.13
C CYS A 84 8.95 -1.28 -1.37
N THR A 85 9.50 -2.39 -1.84
CA THR A 85 9.72 -2.63 -3.27
C THR A 85 8.83 -3.76 -3.74
N LYS A 86 8.35 -3.64 -4.98
CA LYS A 86 7.66 -4.70 -5.70
C LYS A 86 8.31 -4.86 -7.06
N ALA A 87 8.51 -6.09 -7.49
CA ALA A 87 9.02 -6.36 -8.82
C ALA A 87 7.90 -6.79 -9.77
N SER A 88 7.97 -6.30 -11.00
CA SER A 88 7.11 -6.68 -12.11
C SER A 88 7.96 -7.02 -13.33
N ALA A 89 7.36 -7.64 -14.35
CA ALA A 89 8.04 -7.91 -15.60
C ALA A 89 8.25 -6.61 -16.39
N ASP A 90 9.46 -6.36 -16.86
CA ASP A 90 9.80 -5.23 -17.71
C ASP A 90 9.58 -5.61 -19.18
N THR A 91 8.46 -5.22 -19.74
CA THR A 91 8.08 -5.53 -21.11
C THR A 91 9.01 -4.91 -22.16
N ASP A 92 9.72 -3.84 -21.80
CA ASP A 92 10.67 -3.16 -22.68
C ASP A 92 12.01 -3.92 -22.74
N ARG A 93 12.29 -4.77 -21.75
CA ARG A 93 13.48 -5.64 -21.67
C ARG A 93 13.09 -7.11 -21.75
N ALA A 94 12.48 -7.47 -22.89
CA ALA A 94 12.15 -8.84 -23.24
C ALA A 94 13.32 -9.53 -23.96
N TYR A 95 13.62 -10.76 -23.56
CA TYR A 95 14.65 -11.59 -24.16
C TYR A 95 14.06 -12.87 -24.71
N LYS A 96 14.55 -13.29 -25.87
CA LYS A 96 14.12 -14.51 -26.54
C LYS A 96 15.26 -15.53 -26.52
N VAL A 97 14.99 -16.73 -26.04
CA VAL A 97 15.90 -17.86 -26.08
C VAL A 97 15.34 -18.90 -27.03
N ASN A 98 16.02 -19.13 -28.15
CA ASN A 98 15.64 -20.15 -29.11
C ASN A 98 16.12 -21.53 -28.66
N ALA A 99 15.30 -22.56 -28.88
CA ALA A 99 15.70 -23.94 -28.68
C ALA A 99 16.79 -24.31 -29.70
N GLN A 100 18.01 -24.46 -29.20
CA GLN A 100 19.15 -24.89 -30.05
C GLN A 100 19.46 -26.37 -29.82
N LYS A 101 19.84 -27.08 -30.87
CA LYS A 101 20.25 -28.49 -30.76
C LYS A 101 21.45 -28.63 -29.84
N GLY A 102 21.31 -29.42 -28.78
CA GLY A 102 22.39 -29.63 -27.78
C GLY A 102 22.27 -28.75 -26.53
N TYR A 103 21.25 -27.89 -26.44
CA TYR A 103 20.95 -27.06 -25.27
C TYR A 103 19.56 -27.41 -24.72
N ASN A 104 19.44 -27.48 -23.40
CA ASN A 104 18.18 -27.86 -22.75
C ASN A 104 17.45 -26.58 -22.25
N THR A 105 16.84 -25.85 -23.17
CA THR A 105 16.10 -24.61 -22.84
C THR A 105 14.79 -24.86 -22.09
N GLN A 106 14.31 -26.11 -22.06
CA GLN A 106 13.08 -26.48 -21.35
C GLN A 106 13.24 -26.42 -19.81
N LEU A 107 14.46 -26.31 -19.30
CA LEU A 107 14.76 -26.22 -17.87
C LEU A 107 14.71 -24.78 -17.32
N LEU A 108 14.29 -23.79 -18.14
CA LEU A 108 14.08 -22.44 -17.65
C LEU A 108 12.88 -22.37 -16.74
N SER A 109 13.09 -21.83 -15.54
CA SER A 109 12.05 -21.60 -14.56
C SER A 109 11.65 -20.11 -14.54
N LEU A 110 10.37 -19.84 -14.80
CA LEU A 110 9.83 -18.48 -14.87
C LEU A 110 8.80 -18.27 -13.77
N THR A 111 8.66 -17.01 -13.37
CA THR A 111 7.56 -16.57 -12.52
C THR A 111 6.24 -16.50 -13.31
N THR A 112 5.12 -16.28 -12.64
CA THR A 112 3.78 -16.14 -13.28
C THR A 112 3.70 -15.01 -14.29
N ASP A 113 4.48 -13.96 -14.10
CA ASP A 113 4.57 -12.80 -14.99
C ASP A 113 5.72 -12.88 -16.01
N GLY A 114 6.39 -14.05 -16.10
CA GLY A 114 7.41 -14.34 -17.10
C GLY A 114 8.81 -13.82 -16.77
N ARG A 115 9.11 -13.43 -15.54
CA ARG A 115 10.47 -13.10 -15.10
C ARG A 115 11.28 -14.38 -14.89
N LEU A 116 12.59 -14.31 -15.14
CA LEU A 116 13.48 -15.44 -14.99
C LEU A 116 13.76 -15.72 -13.51
N ALA A 117 13.43 -16.93 -13.05
CA ALA A 117 13.68 -17.38 -11.68
C ALA A 117 14.90 -18.30 -11.57
N GLY A 118 15.27 -18.95 -12.68
CA GLY A 118 16.45 -19.78 -12.73
C GLY A 118 16.45 -20.78 -13.88
N TYR A 119 17.43 -21.70 -13.81
CA TYR A 119 17.61 -22.76 -14.78
C TYR A 119 17.84 -24.08 -14.05
N ASN A 120 17.16 -25.15 -14.48
CA ASN A 120 17.21 -26.50 -13.89
C ASN A 120 16.96 -26.49 -12.36
N ILE A 121 15.95 -25.71 -11.94
CA ILE A 121 15.51 -25.64 -10.54
C ILE A 121 14.03 -25.96 -10.44
N GLY A 122 13.64 -26.64 -9.36
CA GLY A 122 12.23 -26.76 -8.97
C GLY A 122 11.74 -25.43 -8.38
N TYR A 123 11.32 -24.50 -9.24
CA TYR A 123 10.76 -23.24 -8.77
C TYR A 123 9.26 -23.41 -8.51
N GLU A 124 8.89 -23.48 -7.24
CA GLU A 124 7.48 -23.37 -6.87
C GLU A 124 7.08 -21.91 -6.95
N VAL A 125 6.12 -21.60 -7.81
CA VAL A 125 5.48 -20.31 -7.86
C VAL A 125 4.77 -20.09 -6.52
N LYS A 126 5.43 -19.41 -5.59
CA LYS A 126 4.75 -18.84 -4.43
C LYS A 126 3.83 -17.77 -4.97
N GLY A 127 2.56 -18.13 -5.16
CA GLY A 127 1.55 -17.14 -5.49
C GLY A 127 1.66 -16.03 -4.45
N ASP A 128 1.90 -14.80 -4.92
CA ASP A 128 1.75 -13.64 -4.09
C ASP A 128 0.34 -13.71 -3.51
N LYS A 129 0.25 -14.15 -2.25
CA LYS A 129 -0.95 -13.92 -1.48
C LYS A 129 -1.02 -12.41 -1.32
N VAL A 130 -1.63 -11.76 -2.30
CA VAL A 130 -2.19 -10.44 -2.10
C VAL A 130 -3.10 -10.64 -0.88
N LYS A 131 -2.59 -10.28 0.29
CA LYS A 131 -3.45 -10.04 1.43
C LYS A 131 -4.33 -8.90 0.94
N GLY A 132 -5.49 -9.27 0.40
CA GLY A 132 -6.53 -8.30 0.12
C GLY A 132 -6.67 -7.49 1.40
N GLU A 133 -6.37 -6.21 1.32
CA GLU A 133 -6.75 -5.29 2.37
C GLU A 133 -8.24 -5.54 2.55
N LYS A 134 -8.60 -6.13 3.69
CA LYS A 134 -9.97 -6.07 4.14
C LYS A 134 -10.26 -4.58 4.20
N GLN A 135 -11.01 -4.08 3.23
CA GLN A 135 -11.76 -2.86 3.44
C GLN A 135 -12.49 -3.09 4.76
N GLU A 136 -12.04 -2.40 5.79
CA GLU A 136 -12.79 -2.36 7.03
C GLU A 136 -14.19 -1.92 6.63
N ALA A 137 -15.13 -2.84 6.83
CA ALA A 137 -16.53 -2.56 6.60
C ALA A 137 -16.84 -1.26 7.35
N LYS A 138 -17.33 -0.25 6.63
CA LYS A 138 -17.94 0.91 7.25
C LYS A 138 -18.89 0.37 8.28
N ALA A 139 -18.57 0.55 9.56
CA ALA A 139 -19.52 0.33 10.62
C ALA A 139 -20.73 1.19 10.27
N GLU A 140 -21.85 0.55 9.99
CA GLU A 140 -23.14 1.24 9.89
C GLU A 140 -23.30 2.03 11.19
N LYS A 141 -23.35 3.36 11.08
CA LYS A 141 -23.70 4.21 12.20
C LYS A 141 -25.13 3.81 12.60
N GLN A 142 -25.26 2.95 13.59
CA GLN A 142 -26.50 2.85 14.33
C GLN A 142 -26.75 4.24 14.90
N GLU A 143 -27.93 4.80 14.64
CA GLU A 143 -28.37 6.01 15.35
C GLU A 143 -28.40 5.66 16.83
N GLU A 144 -27.35 6.05 17.55
CA GLU A 144 -27.26 5.90 18.99
C GLU A 144 -28.33 6.83 19.58
N LEU A 145 -29.40 6.23 20.12
CA LEU A 145 -30.38 6.95 20.89
C LEU A 145 -29.69 7.64 22.05
N MET A 146 -30.00 8.92 22.29
CA MET A 146 -29.46 9.65 23.42
C MET A 146 -29.73 8.90 24.72
N PRO A 147 -28.73 8.67 25.60
CA PRO A 147 -28.88 7.91 26.84
C PRO A 147 -29.58 8.73 27.95
N LEU A 148 -30.67 9.39 27.59
CA LEU A 148 -31.46 10.23 28.47
C LEU A 148 -32.70 9.49 28.98
N LEU A 149 -33.09 9.71 30.22
CA LEU A 149 -34.36 9.22 30.75
C LEU A 149 -35.53 10.00 30.16
N GLU A 150 -36.70 9.37 30.12
CA GLU A 150 -37.94 9.96 29.58
C GLU A 150 -38.24 11.32 30.21
N GLU A 151 -38.11 11.44 31.54
CA GLU A 151 -38.31 12.69 32.25
C GLU A 151 -37.39 13.84 31.77
N GLN A 152 -36.22 13.51 31.29
CA GLN A 152 -35.27 14.49 30.74
C GLN A 152 -35.68 14.97 29.36
N PHE A 153 -36.21 14.08 28.51
CA PHE A 153 -36.79 14.48 27.24
C PHE A 153 -38.05 15.35 27.40
N MET A 154 -38.83 15.11 28.41
CA MET A 154 -40.02 15.90 28.71
C MET A 154 -39.70 17.26 29.35
N ALA A 155 -38.42 17.52 29.67
CA ALA A 155 -38.00 18.79 30.24
C ALA A 155 -38.20 19.93 29.24
N GLY A 156 -38.89 20.98 29.63
CA GLY A 156 -39.30 22.08 28.74
C GLY A 156 -38.17 23.00 28.24
N SER A 157 -36.87 22.68 28.50
CA SER A 157 -35.72 23.41 27.99
C SER A 157 -34.44 22.59 28.00
N VAL A 158 -33.53 22.90 27.05
CA VAL A 158 -32.20 22.27 26.97
C VAL A 158 -31.41 22.41 28.24
N ALA A 159 -31.54 23.54 28.95
CA ALA A 159 -30.85 23.77 30.23
C ALA A 159 -31.33 22.77 31.33
N LYS A 160 -32.63 22.47 31.40
CA LYS A 160 -33.18 21.50 32.32
C LYS A 160 -32.82 20.06 31.93
N MET A 161 -32.79 19.75 30.64
CA MET A 161 -32.28 18.47 30.11
C MET A 161 -30.83 18.25 30.55
N ALA A 162 -29.97 19.27 30.33
CA ALA A 162 -28.58 19.22 30.80
C ALA A 162 -28.43 19.05 32.31
N GLU A 163 -29.25 19.77 33.10
CA GLU A 163 -29.26 19.59 34.58
C GLU A 163 -29.60 18.15 34.98
N GLY A 164 -30.66 17.60 34.34
CA GLY A 164 -31.09 16.21 34.57
C GLY A 164 -30.01 15.18 34.24
N ALA A 165 -29.37 15.34 33.06
CA ALA A 165 -28.25 14.49 32.65
C ALA A 165 -27.05 14.59 33.58
N ALA A 166 -26.70 15.78 34.06
CA ALA A 166 -25.63 15.97 35.03
C ALA A 166 -25.94 15.29 36.38
N LYS A 167 -27.18 15.40 36.88
CA LYS A 167 -27.62 14.68 38.07
C LYS A 167 -27.49 13.18 37.92
N GLN A 168 -27.80 12.64 36.76
CA GLN A 168 -27.65 11.22 36.47
C GLN A 168 -26.17 10.80 36.47
N ILE A 169 -25.27 11.58 35.90
CA ILE A 169 -23.83 11.34 35.97
C ILE A 169 -23.35 11.27 37.41
N TYR A 170 -23.73 12.23 38.28
CA TYR A 170 -23.33 12.23 39.66
C TYR A 170 -23.91 11.03 40.43
N ARG A 171 -25.14 10.62 40.14
CA ARG A 171 -25.74 9.41 40.71
C ARG A 171 -24.98 8.14 40.32
N ILE A 172 -24.57 8.01 39.07
CA ILE A 172 -23.74 6.88 38.60
C ILE A 172 -22.41 6.86 39.34
N ARG A 173 -21.74 8.01 39.50
CA ARG A 173 -20.49 8.13 40.27
C ARG A 173 -20.65 7.73 41.73
N GLU A 174 -21.72 8.18 42.35
CA GLU A 174 -22.08 7.82 43.73
C GLU A 174 -22.34 6.31 43.86
N THR A 175 -23.13 5.73 42.98
CA THR A 175 -23.40 4.30 42.95
C THR A 175 -22.09 3.50 42.80
N ARG A 176 -21.17 3.91 41.89
CA ARG A 176 -19.87 3.27 41.75
C ARG A 176 -19.05 3.35 43.04
N LEU A 177 -18.99 4.49 43.69
CA LEU A 177 -18.29 4.65 44.96
C LEU A 177 -18.86 3.75 46.06
N ASN A 178 -20.20 3.66 46.17
CA ASN A 178 -20.87 2.80 47.13
C ASN A 178 -20.59 1.31 46.90
N ILE A 179 -20.59 0.88 45.58
CA ILE A 179 -20.23 -0.49 45.21
C ILE A 179 -18.77 -0.79 45.61
N LEU A 180 -17.83 0.10 45.29
CA LEU A 180 -16.41 -0.09 45.61
C LEU A 180 -16.13 0.02 47.13
N GLY A 181 -16.91 0.83 47.85
CA GLY A 181 -16.82 0.97 49.30
C GLY A 181 -17.45 -0.19 50.09
N GLY A 182 -18.23 -1.03 49.43
CA GLY A 182 -18.96 -2.13 50.08
C GLY A 182 -20.23 -1.68 50.78
N ASP A 183 -20.70 -0.46 50.54
CA ASP A 183 -21.89 0.14 51.16
C ASP A 183 -23.20 -0.24 50.46
N VAL A 184 -23.24 -1.39 49.77
CA VAL A 184 -24.40 -1.90 49.02
C VAL A 184 -24.83 -3.23 49.62
N GLU A 185 -26.12 -3.37 49.89
CA GLU A 185 -26.70 -4.59 50.53
C GLU A 185 -26.53 -5.85 49.62
N HIS A 186 -26.45 -5.69 48.32
CA HIS A 186 -26.35 -6.78 47.35
C HIS A 186 -25.21 -6.54 46.36
N VAL A 187 -24.03 -6.97 46.72
CA VAL A 187 -22.86 -6.98 45.83
C VAL A 187 -22.81 -8.32 45.12
N PRO A 188 -22.58 -8.40 43.78
CA PRO A 188 -22.35 -9.65 43.10
C PRO A 188 -21.19 -10.42 43.75
N ALA A 189 -21.46 -11.68 44.14
CA ALA A 189 -20.45 -12.52 44.82
C ALA A 189 -19.29 -12.96 43.92
N ASP A 190 -19.48 -12.90 42.56
CA ASP A 190 -18.49 -13.25 41.55
C ASP A 190 -17.79 -12.00 41.00
N GLY A 191 -16.47 -12.02 40.98
CA GLY A 191 -15.66 -10.92 40.46
C GLY A 191 -15.95 -10.55 39.00
N LYS A 192 -16.36 -11.53 38.15
CA LYS A 192 -16.77 -11.26 36.80
C LYS A 192 -18.09 -10.51 36.67
N ALA A 193 -19.08 -10.88 37.52
CA ALA A 193 -20.36 -10.18 37.59
C ALA A 193 -20.17 -8.74 38.10
N MET A 194 -19.29 -8.54 39.09
CA MET A 194 -18.90 -7.23 39.59
C MET A 194 -18.27 -6.38 38.49
N GLN A 195 -17.31 -6.96 37.71
CA GLN A 195 -16.68 -6.24 36.60
C GLN A 195 -17.70 -5.81 35.57
N LEU A 196 -18.63 -6.68 35.22
CA LEU A 196 -19.71 -6.37 34.25
C LEU A 196 -20.55 -5.17 34.70
N VAL A 197 -20.91 -5.12 35.96
CA VAL A 197 -21.69 -4.00 36.53
C VAL A 197 -20.90 -2.69 36.50
N LEU A 198 -19.61 -2.73 36.85
CA LEU A 198 -18.76 -1.55 36.80
C LEU A 198 -18.53 -1.08 35.34
N ASP A 199 -18.33 -1.99 34.42
CA ASP A 199 -18.15 -1.67 33.01
C ASP A 199 -19.43 -1.03 32.43
N GLU A 200 -20.60 -1.53 32.78
CA GLU A 200 -21.87 -0.95 32.36
C GLU A 200 -22.09 0.46 32.90
N LEU A 201 -21.77 0.69 34.19
CA LEU A 201 -21.84 2.02 34.82
C LEU A 201 -20.86 3.00 34.14
N ASP A 202 -19.64 2.54 33.78
CA ASP A 202 -18.66 3.35 33.09
C ASP A 202 -19.12 3.70 31.66
N GLN A 203 -19.71 2.76 30.94
CA GLN A 203 -20.26 2.99 29.61
C GLN A 203 -21.40 4.01 29.64
N GLN A 204 -22.33 3.87 30.58
CA GLN A 204 -23.43 4.82 30.76
C GLN A 204 -22.91 6.22 31.14
N GLU A 205 -21.93 6.32 32.06
CA GLU A 205 -21.30 7.59 32.38
C GLU A 205 -20.64 8.24 31.19
N GLN A 206 -19.84 7.48 30.42
CA GLN A 206 -19.15 7.99 29.23
C GLN A 206 -20.14 8.50 28.18
N ALA A 207 -21.24 7.77 27.93
CA ALA A 207 -22.27 8.19 27.01
C ALA A 207 -22.94 9.52 27.44
N LEU A 208 -23.26 9.67 28.72
CA LEU A 208 -23.83 10.91 29.27
C LEU A 208 -22.82 12.07 29.28
N VAL A 209 -21.56 11.81 29.62
CA VAL A 209 -20.48 12.82 29.61
C VAL A 209 -20.23 13.31 28.20
N ALA A 210 -20.31 12.42 27.18
CA ALA A 210 -20.16 12.78 25.77
C ALA A 210 -21.20 13.81 25.30
N LEU A 211 -22.39 13.84 25.90
CA LEU A 211 -23.41 14.87 25.62
C LEU A 211 -22.93 16.28 26.04
N PHE A 212 -21.99 16.38 26.97
CA PHE A 212 -21.44 17.64 27.45
C PHE A 212 -20.11 17.99 26.80
N VAL A 213 -19.14 17.07 26.81
CA VAL A 213 -17.78 17.38 26.34
C VAL A 213 -17.62 17.16 24.84
N GLY A 214 -18.58 16.45 24.21
CA GLY A 214 -18.50 16.02 22.84
C GLY A 214 -17.72 14.70 22.70
N THR A 215 -17.61 14.24 21.46
CA THR A 215 -16.89 13.03 21.12
C THR A 215 -15.71 13.34 20.21
N THR A 216 -14.63 12.60 20.37
CA THR A 216 -13.50 12.59 19.45
C THR A 216 -13.31 11.17 18.96
N MET A 217 -13.53 10.96 17.67
CA MET A 217 -13.33 9.67 17.01
C MET A 217 -12.06 9.74 16.17
N VAL A 218 -11.19 8.74 16.33
CA VAL A 218 -9.96 8.61 15.55
C VAL A 218 -10.10 7.37 14.68
N THR A 219 -10.07 7.56 13.36
CA THR A 219 -10.09 6.47 12.39
C THR A 219 -8.74 6.42 11.68
N HIS A 220 -8.13 5.23 11.66
CA HIS A 220 -6.84 5.01 11.01
C HIS A 220 -7.06 4.65 9.55
N HIS A 221 -6.36 5.35 8.66
CA HIS A 221 -6.40 5.14 7.23
C HIS A 221 -5.01 4.82 6.68
N LYS A 222 -4.98 4.07 5.58
CA LYS A 222 -3.77 3.82 4.79
C LYS A 222 -4.02 4.18 3.35
N HIS A 223 -3.08 4.89 2.76
CA HIS A 223 -3.07 5.19 1.34
C HIS A 223 -1.80 4.65 0.72
N THR A 224 -1.95 3.74 -0.25
CA THR A 224 -0.83 3.08 -0.91
C THR A 224 -0.83 3.41 -2.39
N PHE A 225 0.33 3.79 -2.91
CA PHE A 225 0.52 4.05 -4.34
C PHE A 225 1.89 3.57 -4.79
N SER A 226 2.02 3.31 -6.10
CA SER A 226 3.28 2.88 -6.71
C SER A 226 3.98 4.07 -7.36
N TYR A 227 5.31 4.10 -7.26
CA TYR A 227 6.18 5.04 -7.94
C TYR A 227 7.25 4.26 -8.71
N LEU A 228 7.44 4.60 -9.98
CA LEU A 228 8.45 3.95 -10.81
C LEU A 228 9.73 4.78 -10.83
N PRO A 229 10.84 4.28 -10.25
CA PRO A 229 12.12 4.96 -10.31
C PRO A 229 12.65 5.01 -11.74
N ALA A 230 12.93 6.20 -12.27
CA ALA A 230 13.51 6.39 -13.59
C ALA A 230 14.93 6.99 -13.50
N ASP A 231 15.04 8.20 -13.00
CA ASP A 231 16.28 8.96 -12.87
C ASP A 231 16.39 9.59 -11.48
N ASP A 232 17.46 10.34 -11.25
CA ASP A 232 17.62 11.14 -10.04
C ASP A 232 16.46 12.13 -9.91
N VAL A 233 15.93 12.20 -8.70
CA VAL A 233 14.83 13.09 -8.37
C VAL A 233 15.19 13.84 -7.09
N GLU A 234 15.08 15.16 -7.13
CA GLU A 234 15.30 16.01 -5.98
C GLU A 234 14.00 16.68 -5.56
N LYS A 235 13.49 16.28 -4.39
CA LYS A 235 12.29 16.86 -3.76
C LYS A 235 11.04 16.92 -4.68
N GLU A 236 10.76 15.84 -5.41
CA GLU A 236 9.51 15.73 -6.15
C GLU A 236 8.34 15.59 -5.19
N VAL A 237 7.26 16.31 -5.43
CA VAL A 237 6.00 16.14 -4.69
C VAL A 237 5.26 14.92 -5.24
N VAL A 238 5.14 13.87 -4.45
CA VAL A 238 4.43 12.65 -4.87
C VAL A 238 2.93 12.71 -4.58
N CYS A 239 2.56 13.33 -3.47
CA CYS A 239 1.19 13.65 -3.10
C CYS A 239 1.22 14.74 -2.01
N ARG A 240 0.05 15.16 -1.54
CA ARG A 240 -0.06 16.15 -0.47
C ARG A 240 -1.04 15.66 0.59
N LEU A 241 -0.84 16.10 1.82
CA LEU A 241 -1.78 15.86 2.92
C LEU A 241 -2.43 17.17 3.34
N SER A 242 -3.71 17.28 3.08
CA SER A 242 -4.53 18.37 3.59
C SER A 242 -5.02 18.06 4.99
N LYS A 243 -4.91 19.04 5.89
CA LYS A 243 -5.43 18.92 7.26
C LYS A 243 -6.95 18.70 7.31
N TYR A 244 -7.67 19.07 6.25
CA TYR A 244 -9.13 19.06 6.22
C TYR A 244 -9.74 18.02 5.28
N THR A 245 -9.01 17.59 4.24
CA THR A 245 -9.51 16.67 3.21
C THR A 245 -8.72 15.35 3.11
N GLY A 246 -7.64 15.20 3.89
CA GLY A 246 -6.78 14.01 3.85
C GLY A 246 -5.78 14.03 2.70
N ILE A 247 -5.47 12.87 2.14
CA ILE A 247 -4.54 12.76 1.01
C ILE A 247 -5.19 13.36 -0.25
N VAL A 248 -4.46 14.27 -0.88
CA VAL A 248 -4.88 14.96 -2.11
C VAL A 248 -3.80 14.86 -3.19
N ASP A 249 -4.17 15.15 -4.43
CA ASP A 249 -3.25 15.13 -5.58
C ASP A 249 -2.07 16.08 -5.38
N LYS A 250 -0.94 15.76 -6.02
CA LYS A 250 0.29 16.58 -5.96
C LYS A 250 0.11 18.02 -6.40
N ASN A 251 -0.87 18.31 -7.24
CA ASN A 251 -1.17 19.64 -7.77
C ASN A 251 -2.17 20.42 -6.89
N ASP A 252 -2.80 19.77 -5.91
CA ASP A 252 -3.74 20.42 -5.00
C ASP A 252 -3.00 21.14 -3.87
N LEU A 253 -2.88 22.45 -3.97
CA LEU A 253 -2.16 23.31 -3.01
C LEU A 253 -2.85 23.45 -1.65
N SER A 254 -4.02 22.85 -1.44
CA SER A 254 -4.71 22.84 -0.14
C SER A 254 -4.02 21.96 0.89
N GLY A 255 -3.12 21.05 0.45
CA GLY A 255 -2.36 20.13 1.28
C GLY A 255 -0.88 20.46 1.37
N GLU A 256 -0.25 20.04 2.47
CA GLU A 256 1.21 20.09 2.63
C GLU A 256 1.89 18.97 1.84
N PRO A 257 3.01 19.25 1.17
CA PRO A 257 3.63 18.31 0.27
C PRO A 257 4.33 17.15 1.01
N ILE A 258 4.28 15.98 0.39
CA ILE A 258 5.14 14.84 0.70
C ILE A 258 6.19 14.77 -0.40
N TYR A 259 7.44 14.95 -0.02
CA TYR A 259 8.57 15.00 -0.95
C TYR A 259 9.25 13.63 -1.06
N LEU A 260 9.55 13.24 -2.29
CA LEU A 260 10.42 12.12 -2.61
C LEU A 260 11.75 12.68 -3.14
N THR A 261 12.83 12.20 -2.57
CA THR A 261 14.19 12.38 -3.12
C THR A 261 14.73 10.99 -3.44
N LEU A 262 15.28 10.83 -4.65
CA LEU A 262 15.85 9.59 -5.12
C LEU A 262 17.18 9.89 -5.77
N LYS A 263 18.23 9.22 -5.30
CA LYS A 263 19.57 9.24 -5.90
C LYS A 263 19.89 7.87 -6.46
N ALA A 264 20.00 7.80 -7.78
CA ALA A 264 20.24 6.56 -8.50
C ALA A 264 21.74 6.21 -8.53
N HIS A 265 22.05 4.97 -8.23
CA HIS A 265 23.41 4.41 -8.40
C HIS A 265 23.32 3.35 -9.49
N LYS A 266 23.34 3.82 -10.76
CA LYS A 266 23.26 2.97 -11.92
C LYS A 266 24.55 2.19 -12.12
N GLN A 267 24.44 0.90 -12.42
CA GLN A 267 25.59 0.09 -12.81
C GLN A 267 26.07 0.53 -14.20
N SER A 268 27.38 0.67 -14.34
CA SER A 268 28.00 0.85 -15.65
C SER A 268 28.97 -0.31 -15.86
N LEU A 269 28.80 -1.04 -16.95
CA LEU A 269 29.85 -1.94 -17.43
C LEU A 269 30.96 -1.07 -18.01
N GLN A 270 31.96 -0.75 -17.20
CA GLN A 270 33.18 -0.27 -17.76
C GLN A 270 33.82 -1.40 -18.59
N THR A 271 33.51 -1.39 -19.89
CA THR A 271 34.33 -1.79 -21.02
C THR A 271 34.94 -3.21 -21.08
N ALA A 272 34.47 -4.21 -20.33
CA ALA A 272 34.98 -5.57 -20.51
C ALA A 272 34.32 -6.37 -21.65
N TYR A 273 33.18 -5.93 -22.15
CA TYR A 273 32.47 -6.56 -23.25
C TYR A 273 32.01 -5.49 -24.26
N MET A 274 32.94 -4.99 -25.08
CA MET A 274 32.57 -4.38 -26.34
C MET A 274 32.05 -5.53 -27.22
N VAL A 275 30.75 -5.77 -27.17
CA VAL A 275 30.08 -6.55 -28.20
C VAL A 275 30.25 -5.73 -29.49
N ASP A 276 30.94 -6.28 -30.47
CA ASP A 276 31.00 -5.69 -31.81
C ASP A 276 29.56 -5.37 -32.24
N PRO A 277 29.21 -4.09 -32.51
CA PRO A 277 27.85 -3.72 -32.91
C PRO A 277 27.34 -4.45 -34.18
N LYS A 278 28.24 -5.09 -34.92
CA LYS A 278 27.97 -5.90 -36.11
C LYS A 278 27.89 -7.40 -35.80
N ALA A 279 28.26 -7.84 -34.62
CA ALA A 279 28.11 -9.25 -34.27
C ALA A 279 26.63 -9.57 -34.06
N THR A 280 26.16 -10.57 -34.79
CA THR A 280 24.85 -11.17 -34.53
C THR A 280 24.88 -11.71 -33.14
N ILE A 281 24.14 -11.07 -32.20
CA ILE A 281 24.09 -11.50 -30.79
C ILE A 281 23.50 -12.91 -30.83
N PRO A 282 24.26 -13.95 -30.42
CA PRO A 282 23.74 -15.30 -30.39
C PRO A 282 22.58 -15.33 -29.37
N SER A 283 21.58 -16.16 -29.60
CA SER A 283 20.53 -16.44 -28.65
C SER A 283 21.16 -16.92 -27.33
N GLN A 284 21.24 -16.02 -26.34
CA GLN A 284 21.91 -16.25 -25.05
C GLN A 284 20.95 -15.96 -23.92
N LEU A 285 21.14 -16.63 -22.81
CA LEU A 285 20.45 -16.28 -21.57
C LEU A 285 21.17 -15.09 -20.92
N TYR A 286 20.41 -14.09 -20.53
CA TYR A 286 20.91 -12.91 -19.83
C TYR A 286 20.44 -12.91 -18.40
N TYR A 287 21.27 -12.44 -17.51
CA TYR A 287 20.90 -12.09 -16.13
C TYR A 287 21.12 -10.61 -15.89
N ASN A 288 20.53 -10.09 -14.84
CA ASN A 288 20.65 -8.66 -14.47
C ASN A 288 21.61 -8.50 -13.30
N LEU A 289 22.57 -7.58 -13.43
CA LEU A 289 23.33 -7.07 -12.29
C LEU A 289 22.68 -5.77 -11.85
N PRO A 290 21.84 -5.77 -10.79
CA PRO A 290 21.03 -4.61 -10.45
C PRO A 290 21.86 -3.45 -9.92
N GLY A 291 21.36 -2.22 -10.07
CA GLY A 291 21.87 -1.05 -9.37
C GLY A 291 21.18 -0.84 -8.03
N THR A 292 21.51 0.27 -7.37
CA THR A 292 20.87 0.68 -6.12
C THR A 292 20.33 2.10 -6.22
N ALA A 293 19.50 2.50 -5.28
CA ALA A 293 19.06 3.87 -5.10
C ALA A 293 18.95 4.20 -3.61
N ASP A 294 19.36 5.41 -3.26
CA ASP A 294 19.06 5.99 -1.95
C ASP A 294 17.78 6.81 -2.09
N ILE A 295 16.81 6.48 -1.28
CA ILE A 295 15.48 7.09 -1.33
C ILE A 295 15.17 7.70 0.02
N SER A 296 14.60 8.90 -0.02
CA SER A 296 14.03 9.53 1.17
C SER A 296 12.65 10.10 0.87
N LEU A 297 11.73 9.88 1.82
CA LEU A 297 10.43 10.53 1.87
C LEU A 297 10.42 11.51 3.03
N GLN A 298 9.90 12.71 2.83
CA GLN A 298 9.84 13.75 3.84
C GLN A 298 8.48 14.45 3.84
N HIS A 299 7.91 14.58 5.03
CA HIS A 299 6.73 15.40 5.29
C HIS A 299 6.88 16.08 6.65
N GLN A 300 7.00 17.40 6.67
CA GLN A 300 7.27 18.18 7.90
C GLN A 300 8.48 17.62 8.69
N ALA A 301 8.26 17.18 9.93
CA ALA A 301 9.28 16.55 10.78
C ALA A 301 9.43 15.03 10.57
N LEU A 302 8.50 14.40 9.85
CA LEU A 302 8.58 12.97 9.55
C LEU A 302 9.47 12.76 8.33
N SER A 303 10.44 11.85 8.46
CA SER A 303 11.29 11.44 7.34
C SER A 303 11.66 9.96 7.46
N ILE A 304 11.71 9.29 6.33
CA ILE A 304 12.22 7.94 6.19
C ILE A 304 13.26 7.92 5.08
N SER A 305 14.37 7.24 5.30
CA SER A 305 15.43 7.06 4.28
C SER A 305 15.85 5.60 4.24
N GLN A 306 15.98 5.07 3.02
CA GLN A 306 16.34 3.68 2.79
C GLN A 306 17.14 3.56 1.49
N SER A 307 18.17 2.69 1.50
CA SER A 307 18.83 2.24 0.28
C SER A 307 18.17 0.96 -0.21
N ILE A 308 17.83 0.92 -1.48
CA ILE A 308 17.14 -0.21 -2.11
C ILE A 308 17.87 -0.68 -3.36
N THR A 309 17.63 -1.93 -3.73
CA THR A 309 18.07 -2.48 -5.01
C THR A 309 17.02 -2.20 -6.10
N VAL A 310 17.47 -1.65 -7.22
CA VAL A 310 16.61 -1.28 -8.36
C VAL A 310 17.07 -2.03 -9.62
N ALA A 311 16.22 -2.92 -10.10
CA ALA A 311 16.54 -3.83 -11.20
C ALA A 311 16.85 -3.08 -12.50
N GLN A 312 16.07 -2.04 -12.83
CA GLN A 312 16.25 -1.25 -14.06
C GLN A 312 17.48 -0.33 -14.04
N TYR A 313 18.14 -0.12 -12.88
CA TYR A 313 19.41 0.58 -12.79
C TYR A 313 20.60 -0.35 -13.01
N GLY A 314 20.31 -1.61 -13.27
CA GLY A 314 21.29 -2.64 -13.55
C GLY A 314 21.65 -2.74 -15.02
N VAL A 315 22.57 -3.66 -15.30
CA VAL A 315 23.01 -4.03 -16.64
C VAL A 315 22.74 -5.50 -16.88
N SER A 316 22.30 -5.82 -18.11
CA SER A 316 22.09 -7.21 -18.50
C SER A 316 23.41 -7.82 -18.98
N ILE A 317 23.78 -8.94 -18.41
CA ILE A 317 25.04 -9.66 -18.68
C ILE A 317 24.69 -11.03 -19.30
N PRO A 318 25.34 -11.40 -20.43
CA PRO A 318 25.11 -12.71 -21.01
C PRO A 318 25.74 -13.82 -20.17
N LEU A 319 25.04 -14.93 -20.01
CA LEU A 319 25.55 -16.14 -19.40
C LEU A 319 26.33 -16.96 -20.42
N ALA A 320 27.41 -17.58 -19.99
CA ALA A 320 28.20 -18.46 -20.84
C ALA A 320 27.37 -19.63 -21.34
N LEU A 321 27.32 -19.84 -22.65
CA LEU A 321 26.55 -20.90 -23.30
C LEU A 321 26.96 -22.31 -22.84
N ASP A 322 28.19 -22.46 -22.40
CA ASP A 322 28.72 -23.76 -21.92
C ASP A 322 27.96 -24.32 -20.71
N LEU A 323 27.34 -23.47 -19.91
CA LEU A 323 26.51 -23.85 -18.76
C LEU A 323 25.22 -24.59 -19.16
N PHE A 324 24.79 -24.46 -20.42
CA PHE A 324 23.52 -25.00 -20.90
C PHE A 324 23.70 -26.22 -21.80
N LYS A 325 24.92 -26.72 -21.99
CA LYS A 325 25.17 -27.94 -22.78
C LYS A 325 24.55 -29.17 -22.11
N SER A 326 23.89 -30.01 -22.90
CA SER A 326 23.10 -31.16 -22.43
C SER A 326 23.91 -32.23 -21.66
N LYS A 327 25.23 -32.15 -21.67
CA LYS A 327 26.12 -33.08 -20.94
C LYS A 327 26.52 -32.55 -19.55
N GLN A 328 26.12 -31.35 -19.18
CA GLN A 328 26.46 -30.72 -17.91
C GLN A 328 25.18 -30.37 -17.16
N GLU A 329 25.01 -30.87 -15.96
CA GLU A 329 23.85 -30.61 -15.12
C GLU A 329 24.12 -29.48 -14.15
N TYR A 330 24.07 -28.24 -14.63
CA TYR A 330 24.12 -27.07 -13.76
C TYR A 330 22.73 -26.64 -13.37
N SER A 331 22.59 -26.23 -12.10
CA SER A 331 21.41 -25.54 -11.58
C SER A 331 21.75 -24.09 -11.26
N ILE A 332 21.04 -23.15 -11.85
CA ILE A 332 21.28 -21.72 -11.66
C ILE A 332 20.08 -21.13 -10.95
N TYR A 333 20.30 -20.60 -9.75
CA TYR A 333 19.30 -19.90 -8.95
C TYR A 333 19.41 -18.40 -9.19
N MET A 334 18.30 -17.78 -9.53
CA MET A 334 18.22 -16.35 -9.75
C MET A 334 17.22 -15.70 -8.82
N HIS A 335 17.45 -14.44 -8.48
CA HIS A 335 16.53 -13.65 -7.69
C HIS A 335 15.47 -13.04 -8.62
N PRO A 336 14.21 -13.47 -8.59
CA PRO A 336 13.22 -13.06 -9.58
C PRO A 336 12.83 -11.57 -9.48
N GLU A 337 13.16 -10.91 -8.36
CA GLU A 337 12.88 -9.47 -8.17
C GLU A 337 13.99 -8.57 -8.71
N THR A 338 15.22 -9.05 -8.77
CA THR A 338 16.38 -8.27 -9.21
C THR A 338 17.02 -8.79 -10.48
N GLY A 339 16.76 -10.07 -10.82
CA GLY A 339 17.37 -10.76 -11.97
C GLY A 339 18.83 -11.17 -11.76
N ASN A 340 19.36 -11.04 -10.53
CA ASN A 340 20.73 -11.39 -10.22
C ASN A 340 20.89 -12.90 -9.97
N ILE A 341 22.09 -13.43 -10.25
CA ILE A 341 22.44 -14.81 -9.91
C ILE A 341 22.67 -14.91 -8.41
N LEU A 342 21.99 -15.84 -7.76
CA LEU A 342 22.18 -16.17 -6.35
C LEU A 342 23.24 -17.24 -6.18
N SER A 343 23.18 -18.30 -6.98
CA SER A 343 24.15 -19.41 -6.94
C SER A 343 24.09 -20.24 -8.22
N ILE A 344 25.22 -20.87 -8.53
CA ILE A 344 25.36 -21.87 -9.57
C ILE A 344 25.85 -23.15 -8.88
N LYS A 345 25.11 -24.27 -9.06
CA LYS A 345 25.46 -25.57 -8.51
C LYS A 345 25.61 -26.56 -9.66
N GLN A 346 26.54 -27.47 -9.53
CA GLN A 346 26.76 -28.60 -10.41
C GLN A 346 26.26 -29.89 -9.75
#